data_b3e65874a9a3ab5895434de0065c7252
#
_entry.id   b3e65874a9a3ab5895434de0065c7252
#
_cell.length_a   1.000
_cell.length_b   1.000
_cell.length_c   1.000
_cell.angle_alpha   90.00
_cell.angle_beta   90.00
_cell.angle_gamma   90.00
#
_symmetry.space_group_name_H-M   'P 1'
#
loop_
_entity.id
_entity.type
_entity.pdbx_description
1 polymer ?
#
loop_
_entity_poly.entity_id
_entity_poly.type
_entity_poly.pdbx_seq_one_letter_code
_entity_poly.pdbx_strand_id
1 'polypeptide(L)'
;GSLDLVVSALALQFVNDLPGTLIQIRRALKPDGLLLAALIGGDSLNELREAFAVAESEIEGGLSPRVAPFADLRELGALVQRAGFALPVVDSDRVTVRYSTPFALMRDLRAMGATNVLRERRRTPLKRATLTRMAEIYAERFADADGRLRATFEIAWLSGWAPHESQQKPLKPGSAAQRLADALGTREISSGDKAPGPRGS
;
A
#
# COMPACT_ATOMS: atom_id res chain seq x y z
N GLY A 1 0.23 27.83 -0.09
CA GLY A 1 0.50 26.91 -1.20
C GLY A 1 0.62 27.62 -2.54
N SER A 2 1.46 27.07 -3.40
CA SER A 2 1.72 27.65 -4.73
C SER A 2 1.55 26.63 -5.87
N LEU A 3 1.34 25.37 -5.53
CA LEU A 3 1.26 24.26 -6.50
C LEU A 3 -0.20 23.88 -6.76
N ASP A 4 -0.54 23.63 -8.01
CA ASP A 4 -1.85 23.13 -8.40
C ASP A 4 -1.92 21.61 -8.35
N LEU A 5 -0.77 20.95 -8.59
CA LEU A 5 -0.63 19.50 -8.64
C LEU A 5 0.72 19.05 -8.07
N VAL A 6 0.70 17.97 -7.30
CA VAL A 6 1.90 17.22 -6.93
C VAL A 6 1.73 15.79 -7.39
N VAL A 7 2.72 15.28 -8.14
CA VAL A 7 2.75 13.88 -8.60
C VAL A 7 3.98 13.20 -8.04
N SER A 8 3.80 11.98 -7.50
CA SER A 8 4.89 11.13 -7.04
C SER A 8 4.73 9.71 -7.57
N ALA A 9 5.63 9.27 -8.42
CA ALA A 9 5.62 7.92 -8.97
C ALA A 9 6.73 7.09 -8.30
N LEU A 10 6.34 6.17 -7.41
CA LEU A 10 7.22 5.20 -6.74
C LEU A 10 8.45 5.84 -6.04
N ALA A 11 8.25 6.99 -5.38
CA ALA A 11 9.30 7.71 -4.66
C ALA A 11 9.03 7.84 -3.15
N LEU A 12 7.77 7.94 -2.75
CA LEU A 12 7.40 8.20 -1.35
C LEU A 12 7.71 7.02 -0.40
N GLN A 13 7.88 5.80 -0.89
CA GLN A 13 8.31 4.66 -0.07
C GLN A 13 9.74 4.79 0.46
N PHE A 14 10.54 5.71 -0.08
CA PHE A 14 11.92 5.95 0.36
C PHE A 14 12.06 7.08 1.38
N VAL A 15 10.98 7.78 1.71
CA VAL A 15 11.03 8.86 2.72
C VAL A 15 11.01 8.28 4.14
N ASN A 16 11.78 8.86 5.05
CA ASN A 16 11.83 8.42 6.44
C ASN A 16 10.59 8.83 7.25
N ASP A 17 9.94 9.92 6.87
CA ASP A 17 8.76 10.48 7.52
C ASP A 17 7.68 10.74 6.48
N LEU A 18 6.92 9.69 6.14
CA LEU A 18 5.81 9.80 5.20
C LEU A 18 4.68 10.72 5.73
N PRO A 19 4.26 10.63 7.01
CA PRO A 19 3.27 11.56 7.55
C PRO A 19 3.68 13.03 7.42
N GLY A 20 4.89 13.37 7.83
CA GLY A 20 5.42 14.72 7.72
C GLY A 20 5.54 15.19 6.27
N THR A 21 5.95 14.31 5.36
CA THR A 21 6.03 14.60 3.92
C THR A 21 4.65 14.91 3.34
N LEU A 22 3.63 14.12 3.65
CA LEU A 22 2.24 14.36 3.20
C LEU A 22 1.71 15.70 3.72
N ILE A 23 1.97 16.05 4.98
CA ILE A 23 1.60 17.35 5.55
C ILE A 23 2.28 18.51 4.79
N GLN A 24 3.56 18.37 4.46
CA GLN A 24 4.29 19.39 3.70
C GLN A 24 3.76 19.52 2.28
N ILE A 25 3.46 18.42 1.59
CA ILE A 25 2.83 18.42 0.28
C ILE A 25 1.49 19.15 0.33
N ARG A 26 0.62 18.82 1.30
CA ARG A 26 -0.66 19.50 1.48
C ARG A 26 -0.51 21.00 1.68
N ARG A 27 0.49 21.44 2.46
CA ARG A 27 0.79 22.86 2.68
C ARG A 27 1.31 23.58 1.42
N ALA A 28 2.02 22.85 0.56
CA ALA A 28 2.54 23.38 -0.69
C ALA A 28 1.46 23.53 -1.77
N LEU A 29 0.40 22.73 -1.72
CA LEU A 29 -0.73 22.80 -2.63
C LEU A 29 -1.58 24.05 -2.35
N LYS A 30 -2.06 24.66 -3.43
CA LYS A 30 -3.12 25.68 -3.37
C LYS A 30 -4.41 25.05 -2.83
N PRO A 31 -5.38 25.85 -2.34
CA PRO A 31 -6.73 25.36 -2.14
C PRO A 31 -7.25 24.67 -3.40
N ASP A 32 -7.86 23.50 -3.26
CA ASP A 32 -8.32 22.63 -4.36
C ASP A 32 -7.20 22.10 -5.27
N GLY A 33 -5.94 22.12 -4.81
CA GLY A 33 -4.82 21.47 -5.48
C GLY A 33 -4.81 19.97 -5.20
N LEU A 34 -4.29 19.19 -6.13
CA LEU A 34 -4.35 17.71 -6.14
C LEU A 34 -3.00 17.08 -5.82
N LEU A 35 -3.01 16.05 -4.97
CA LEU A 35 -1.94 15.05 -4.85
C LEU A 35 -2.33 13.79 -5.60
N LEU A 36 -1.42 13.30 -6.46
CA LEU A 36 -1.46 11.95 -7.04
C LEU A 36 -0.15 11.24 -6.71
N ALA A 37 -0.24 10.08 -6.07
CA ALA A 37 0.96 9.34 -5.73
C ALA A 37 0.78 7.83 -5.94
N ALA A 38 1.87 7.17 -6.31
CA ALA A 38 2.00 5.73 -6.32
C ALA A 38 3.14 5.32 -5.39
N LEU A 39 2.92 4.27 -4.59
CA LEU A 39 3.91 3.69 -3.67
C LEU A 39 3.90 2.17 -3.80
N ILE A 40 4.98 1.54 -3.33
CA ILE A 40 5.00 0.10 -3.14
C ILE A 40 4.19 -0.24 -1.87
N GLY A 41 3.19 -1.11 -2.02
CA GLY A 41 2.28 -1.54 -0.97
C GLY A 41 2.76 -2.76 -0.18
N GLY A 42 2.05 -3.06 0.91
CA GLY A 42 2.45 -4.02 1.94
C GLY A 42 2.65 -5.46 1.47
N ASP A 43 1.87 -5.88 0.48
CA ASP A 43 1.94 -7.24 -0.05
C ASP A 43 3.11 -7.49 -1.03
N SER A 44 3.88 -6.44 -1.35
CA SER A 44 5.02 -6.57 -2.26
C SER A 44 6.10 -7.49 -1.72
N LEU A 45 6.63 -8.35 -2.61
CA LEU A 45 7.73 -9.25 -2.33
C LEU A 45 7.46 -10.22 -1.15
N ASN A 46 6.20 -10.58 -0.92
CA ASN A 46 5.81 -11.52 0.13
C ASN A 46 6.49 -12.88 -0.06
N GLU A 47 6.66 -13.35 -1.30
CA GLU A 47 7.34 -14.60 -1.63
C GLU A 47 8.81 -14.56 -1.21
N LEU A 48 9.51 -13.46 -1.51
CA LEU A 48 10.91 -13.28 -1.14
C LEU A 48 11.07 -13.16 0.39
N ARG A 49 10.15 -12.46 1.04
CA ARG A 49 10.13 -12.31 2.50
C ARG A 49 9.92 -13.64 3.19
N GLU A 50 8.96 -14.44 2.72
CA GLU A 50 8.68 -15.76 3.27
C GLU A 50 9.84 -16.72 3.07
N ALA A 51 10.39 -16.80 1.85
CA ALA A 51 11.52 -17.69 1.56
C ALA A 51 12.75 -17.37 2.41
N PHE A 52 13.08 -16.10 2.62
CA PHE A 52 14.15 -15.70 3.52
C PHE A 52 13.85 -16.02 4.98
N ALA A 53 12.61 -15.80 5.44
CA ALA A 53 12.24 -16.08 6.82
C ALA A 53 12.41 -17.55 7.17
N VAL A 54 11.96 -18.44 6.29
CA VAL A 54 12.13 -19.90 6.49
C VAL A 54 13.61 -20.30 6.45
N ALA A 55 14.35 -19.85 5.44
CA ALA A 55 15.77 -20.19 5.30
C ALA A 55 16.63 -19.68 6.48
N GLU A 56 16.37 -18.47 6.98
CA GLU A 56 17.08 -17.93 8.14
C GLU A 56 16.72 -18.68 9.43
N SER A 57 15.45 -19.02 9.61
CA SER A 57 15.01 -19.81 10.76
C SER A 57 15.73 -21.17 10.81
N GLU A 58 15.83 -21.86 9.65
CA GLU A 58 16.47 -23.16 9.55
C GLU A 58 18.00 -23.10 9.73
N ILE A 59 18.68 -22.10 9.15
CA ILE A 59 20.15 -22.06 9.06
C ILE A 59 20.81 -21.16 10.12
N GLU A 60 20.12 -20.08 10.50
CA GLU A 60 20.69 -19.05 11.37
C GLU A 60 20.11 -19.08 12.80
N GLY A 61 19.02 -19.83 13.00
CA GLY A 61 18.30 -19.89 14.27
C GLY A 61 17.59 -18.61 14.67
N GLY A 62 17.33 -17.70 13.72
CA GLY A 62 16.65 -16.43 13.96
C GLY A 62 16.34 -15.70 12.67
N LEU A 63 15.55 -14.63 12.76
CA LEU A 63 15.09 -13.85 11.63
C LEU A 63 15.77 -12.48 11.57
N SER A 64 15.97 -12.00 10.35
CA SER A 64 16.44 -10.63 10.09
C SER A 64 15.55 -9.99 9.01
N PRO A 65 15.20 -8.71 9.13
CA PRO A 65 14.43 -8.04 8.10
C PRO A 65 15.25 -7.95 6.80
N ARG A 66 14.88 -8.75 5.80
CA ARG A 66 15.53 -8.77 4.47
C ARG A 66 14.80 -7.88 3.48
N VAL A 67 13.48 -7.85 3.56
CA VAL A 67 12.61 -7.00 2.75
C VAL A 67 12.03 -5.94 3.66
N ALA A 68 12.09 -4.68 3.25
CA ALA A 68 11.51 -3.57 4.00
C ALA A 68 10.00 -3.79 4.21
N PRO A 69 9.46 -3.44 5.38
CA PRO A 69 8.01 -3.35 5.54
C PRO A 69 7.50 -2.18 4.71
N PHE A 70 6.41 -2.41 4.00
CA PHE A 70 5.69 -1.36 3.29
C PHE A 70 4.37 -1.09 4.01
N ALA A 71 3.84 0.12 3.87
CA ALA A 71 2.57 0.49 4.47
C ALA A 71 1.41 -0.24 3.80
N ASP A 72 0.42 -0.67 4.58
CA ASP A 72 -0.81 -1.22 4.04
C ASP A 72 -1.78 -0.11 3.59
N LEU A 73 -2.79 -0.50 2.79
CA LEU A 73 -3.77 0.44 2.23
C LEU A 73 -4.57 1.18 3.30
N ARG A 74 -4.93 0.53 4.42
CA ARG A 74 -5.70 1.16 5.50
C ARG A 74 -4.86 2.21 6.21
N GLU A 75 -3.60 1.88 6.47
CA GLU A 75 -2.65 2.83 7.07
C GLU A 75 -2.42 4.03 6.16
N LEU A 76 -2.25 3.81 4.85
CA LEU A 76 -2.09 4.88 3.87
C LEU A 76 -3.33 5.78 3.81
N GLY A 77 -4.54 5.22 3.78
CA GLY A 77 -5.78 6.00 3.83
C GLY A 77 -5.90 6.86 5.08
N ALA A 78 -5.59 6.27 6.25
CA ALA A 78 -5.58 7.00 7.51
C ALA A 78 -4.50 8.09 7.55
N LEU A 79 -3.34 7.88 6.92
CA LEU A 79 -2.26 8.87 6.82
C LEU A 79 -2.67 10.06 5.96
N VAL A 80 -3.25 9.84 4.78
CA VAL A 80 -3.73 10.91 3.89
C VAL A 80 -4.79 11.76 4.59
N GLN A 81 -5.73 11.09 5.28
CA GLN A 81 -6.77 11.78 6.04
C GLN A 81 -6.19 12.59 7.21
N ARG A 82 -5.28 12.02 8.00
CA ARG A 82 -4.60 12.72 9.11
C ARG A 82 -3.71 13.86 8.63
N ALA A 83 -3.13 13.77 7.44
CA ALA A 83 -2.37 14.87 6.83
C ALA A 83 -3.27 16.04 6.42
N GLY A 84 -4.60 15.89 6.51
CA GLY A 84 -5.58 16.94 6.28
C GLY A 84 -5.95 17.10 4.80
N PHE A 85 -5.81 16.07 3.99
CA PHE A 85 -6.35 16.06 2.63
C PHE A 85 -7.87 15.83 2.68
N ALA A 86 -8.58 16.49 1.79
CA ALA A 86 -10.00 16.25 1.52
C ALA A 86 -10.15 15.19 0.43
N LEU A 87 -11.28 14.48 0.46
CA LEU A 87 -11.64 13.46 -0.53
C LEU A 87 -10.51 12.43 -0.79
N PRO A 88 -9.89 11.87 0.26
CA PRO A 88 -8.80 10.92 0.09
C PRO A 88 -9.30 9.64 -0.58
N VAL A 89 -8.61 9.20 -1.62
CA VAL A 89 -8.84 7.89 -2.25
C VAL A 89 -7.54 7.09 -2.19
N VAL A 90 -7.67 5.83 -1.80
CA VAL A 90 -6.56 4.87 -1.80
C VAL A 90 -7.05 3.60 -2.48
N ASP A 91 -6.30 3.14 -3.45
CA ASP A 91 -6.56 1.91 -4.19
C ASP A 91 -5.27 1.13 -4.39
N SER A 92 -5.34 -0.12 -4.83
CA SER A 92 -4.14 -0.89 -5.16
C SER A 92 -4.31 -1.76 -6.38
N ASP A 93 -3.22 -1.87 -7.12
CA ASP A 93 -3.05 -2.84 -8.19
C ASP A 93 -1.99 -3.87 -7.80
N ARG A 94 -2.28 -5.13 -8.08
CA ARG A 94 -1.35 -6.23 -7.85
C ARG A 94 -0.77 -6.71 -9.18
N VAL A 95 0.56 -6.57 -9.31
CA VAL A 95 1.32 -6.98 -10.50
C VAL A 95 2.19 -8.17 -10.14
N THR A 96 2.05 -9.27 -10.88
CA THR A 96 2.93 -10.44 -10.73
C THR A 96 3.98 -10.44 -11.84
N VAL A 97 5.25 -10.31 -11.44
CA VAL A 97 6.40 -10.43 -12.34
C VAL A 97 6.98 -11.85 -12.22
N ARG A 98 7.42 -12.42 -13.33
CA ARG A 98 7.90 -13.81 -13.39
C ARG A 98 9.39 -13.84 -13.72
N TYR A 99 10.17 -14.44 -12.85
CA TYR A 99 11.62 -14.55 -12.95
C TYR A 99 12.08 -15.98 -13.23
N SER A 100 13.23 -16.12 -13.88
CA SER A 100 13.86 -17.44 -14.06
C SER A 100 14.52 -17.96 -12.78
N THR A 101 14.98 -17.06 -11.91
CA THR A 101 15.63 -17.40 -10.64
C THR A 101 15.37 -16.30 -9.61
N PRO A 102 15.45 -16.60 -8.27
CA PRO A 102 15.37 -15.54 -7.26
C PRO A 102 16.51 -14.52 -7.37
N PHE A 103 17.65 -14.95 -7.92
CA PHE A 103 18.82 -14.07 -8.13
C PHE A 103 18.58 -13.03 -9.21
N ALA A 104 17.78 -13.36 -10.25
CA ALA A 104 17.36 -12.40 -11.26
C ALA A 104 16.47 -11.30 -10.63
N LEU A 105 15.50 -11.67 -9.81
CA LEU A 105 14.71 -10.74 -9.01
C LEU A 105 15.60 -9.84 -8.15
N MET A 106 16.51 -10.42 -7.37
CA MET A 106 17.40 -9.65 -6.49
C MET A 106 18.30 -8.67 -7.25
N ARG A 107 18.72 -9.03 -8.47
CA ARG A 107 19.50 -8.15 -9.34
C ARG A 107 18.67 -6.96 -9.83
N ASP A 108 17.42 -7.19 -10.22
CA ASP A 108 16.51 -6.13 -10.65
C ASP A 108 16.18 -5.19 -9.49
N LEU A 109 15.89 -5.73 -8.30
CA LEU A 109 15.67 -4.92 -7.09
C LEU A 109 16.90 -4.03 -6.80
N ARG A 110 18.11 -4.56 -6.96
CA ARG A 110 19.34 -3.77 -6.79
C ARG A 110 19.47 -2.68 -7.86
N ALA A 111 19.15 -2.99 -9.11
CA ALA A 111 19.19 -2.02 -10.22
C ALA A 111 18.19 -0.89 -10.03
N MET A 112 17.03 -1.16 -9.40
CA MET A 112 16.03 -0.17 -9.01
C MET A 112 16.39 0.64 -7.74
N GLY A 113 17.54 0.36 -7.11
CA GLY A 113 17.90 0.98 -5.84
C GLY A 113 17.16 0.42 -4.61
N ALA A 114 16.34 -0.60 -4.78
CA ALA A 114 15.54 -1.22 -3.72
C ALA A 114 16.39 -2.22 -2.90
N THR A 115 17.51 -1.75 -2.35
CA THR A 115 18.35 -2.54 -1.43
C THR A 115 17.85 -2.39 0.00
N ASN A 116 18.25 -3.34 0.86
CA ASN A 116 17.89 -3.30 2.27
C ASN A 116 18.66 -2.20 3.00
N VAL A 117 17.99 -1.09 3.27
CA VAL A 117 18.53 0.09 3.98
C VAL A 117 18.08 0.15 5.45
N LEU A 118 17.36 -0.84 5.95
CA LEU A 118 16.86 -0.86 7.32
C LEU A 118 17.99 -0.77 8.34
N ARG A 119 17.78 -0.02 9.42
CA ARG A 119 18.75 0.10 10.52
C ARG A 119 18.94 -1.23 11.24
N GLU A 120 17.89 -2.00 11.40
CA GLU A 120 17.78 -3.30 12.06
C GLU A 120 18.29 -4.45 11.19
N ARG A 121 18.66 -4.17 9.93
CA ARG A 121 19.20 -5.21 9.04
C ARG A 121 20.43 -5.87 9.64
N ARG A 122 20.58 -7.15 9.45
CA ARG A 122 21.81 -7.87 9.78
C ARG A 122 22.99 -7.29 8.98
N ARG A 123 24.06 -6.91 9.66
CA ARG A 123 25.25 -6.31 9.04
C ARG A 123 26.32 -7.33 8.67
N THR A 124 26.21 -8.56 9.19
CA THR A 124 27.09 -9.65 8.78
C THR A 124 26.71 -10.14 7.38
N PRO A 125 27.70 -10.56 6.56
CA PRO A 125 27.41 -11.13 5.24
C PRO A 125 26.42 -12.28 5.33
N LEU A 126 25.57 -12.38 4.32
CA LEU A 126 24.63 -13.50 4.18
C LEU A 126 25.40 -14.78 3.93
N LYS A 127 25.16 -15.83 4.72
CA LYS A 127 25.76 -17.13 4.50
C LYS A 127 25.30 -17.72 3.18
N ARG A 128 26.22 -18.39 2.48
CA ARG A 128 25.92 -19.06 1.22
C ARG A 128 24.83 -20.12 1.40
N ALA A 129 24.87 -20.86 2.50
CA ALA A 129 23.87 -21.87 2.84
C ALA A 129 22.46 -21.28 2.96
N THR A 130 22.32 -20.14 3.65
CA THR A 130 21.02 -19.42 3.78
C THR A 130 20.51 -18.98 2.43
N LEU A 131 21.39 -18.46 1.57
CA LEU A 131 21.02 -18.00 0.23
C LEU A 131 20.58 -19.16 -0.68
N THR A 132 21.29 -20.29 -0.62
CA THR A 132 20.93 -21.50 -1.37
C THR A 132 19.59 -22.04 -0.89
N ARG A 133 19.40 -22.16 0.43
CA ARG A 133 18.15 -22.66 1.01
C ARG A 133 16.96 -21.76 0.68
N MET A 134 17.16 -20.45 0.73
CA MET A 134 16.13 -19.49 0.30
C MET A 134 15.74 -19.71 -1.16
N ALA A 135 16.70 -19.96 -2.05
CA ALA A 135 16.42 -20.20 -3.46
C ALA A 135 15.64 -21.50 -3.70
N GLU A 136 15.96 -22.56 -2.94
CA GLU A 136 15.21 -23.83 -2.96
C GLU A 136 13.76 -23.62 -2.50
N ILE A 137 13.57 -22.99 -1.33
CA ILE A 137 12.24 -22.72 -0.78
C ILE A 137 11.41 -21.85 -1.75
N TYR A 138 12.05 -20.86 -2.37
CA TYR A 138 11.38 -20.01 -3.34
C TYR A 138 10.89 -20.82 -4.54
N ALA A 139 11.73 -21.71 -5.06
CA ALA A 139 11.36 -22.60 -6.18
C ALA A 139 10.28 -23.62 -5.78
N GLU A 140 10.39 -24.19 -4.59
CA GLU A 140 9.41 -25.17 -4.09
C GLU A 140 8.01 -24.59 -3.91
N ARG A 141 7.90 -23.33 -3.42
CA ARG A 141 6.62 -22.74 -3.02
C ARG A 141 6.00 -21.81 -4.04
N PHE A 142 6.83 -21.14 -4.85
CA PHE A 142 6.38 -20.01 -5.69
C PHE A 142 6.70 -20.18 -7.17
N ALA A 143 7.13 -21.38 -7.59
CA ALA A 143 7.26 -21.67 -9.00
C ALA A 143 5.92 -21.96 -9.66
N ASP A 144 5.74 -21.45 -10.86
CA ASP A 144 4.64 -21.82 -11.75
C ASP A 144 4.94 -23.17 -12.44
N ALA A 145 3.95 -23.73 -13.13
CA ALA A 145 4.10 -25.02 -13.81
C ALA A 145 5.21 -25.05 -14.87
N ASP A 146 5.62 -23.91 -15.40
CA ASP A 146 6.72 -23.74 -16.35
C ASP A 146 8.09 -23.48 -15.66
N GLY A 147 8.15 -23.57 -14.33
CA GLY A 147 9.36 -23.36 -13.52
C GLY A 147 9.74 -21.90 -13.29
N ARG A 148 8.96 -20.94 -13.78
CA ARG A 148 9.19 -19.51 -13.47
C ARG A 148 8.69 -19.17 -12.07
N LEU A 149 9.43 -18.30 -11.42
CA LEU A 149 9.16 -17.86 -10.05
C LEU A 149 8.36 -16.57 -10.03
N ARG A 150 7.25 -16.56 -9.29
CA ARG A 150 6.43 -15.37 -9.11
C ARG A 150 7.04 -14.41 -8.10
N ALA A 151 6.98 -13.13 -8.40
CA ALA A 151 7.24 -12.05 -7.45
C ALA A 151 6.08 -11.06 -7.54
N THR A 152 5.39 -10.89 -6.43
CA THR A 152 4.24 -9.98 -6.34
C THR A 152 4.72 -8.57 -6.01
N PHE A 153 4.20 -7.60 -6.74
CA PHE A 153 4.32 -6.18 -6.45
C PHE A 153 2.92 -5.60 -6.29
N GLU A 154 2.65 -5.02 -5.15
CA GLU A 154 1.46 -4.22 -4.92
C GLU A 154 1.80 -2.76 -5.11
N ILE A 155 1.05 -2.06 -5.95
CA ILE A 155 1.18 -0.62 -6.15
C ILE A 155 -0.02 0.04 -5.50
N ALA A 156 0.23 0.77 -4.43
CA ALA A 156 -0.78 1.57 -3.76
C ALA A 156 -0.89 2.93 -4.44
N TRP A 157 -2.08 3.28 -4.88
CA TRP A 157 -2.42 4.57 -5.49
C TRP A 157 -3.07 5.46 -4.45
N LEU A 158 -2.57 6.67 -4.34
CA LEU A 158 -3.06 7.68 -3.41
C LEU A 158 -3.51 8.91 -4.17
N SER A 159 -4.68 9.42 -3.83
CA SER A 159 -5.06 10.77 -4.23
C SER A 159 -5.70 11.51 -3.06
N GLY A 160 -5.59 12.82 -3.09
CA GLY A 160 -6.20 13.69 -2.09
C GLY A 160 -6.10 15.15 -2.51
N TRP A 161 -7.10 15.92 -2.15
CA TRP A 161 -7.19 17.34 -2.48
C TRP A 161 -6.83 18.21 -1.29
N ALA A 162 -6.17 19.32 -1.52
CA ALA A 162 -6.07 20.35 -0.49
C ALA A 162 -7.47 20.91 -0.22
N PRO A 163 -7.90 21.05 1.05
CA PRO A 163 -9.26 21.48 1.38
C PRO A 163 -9.61 22.83 0.76
N HIS A 164 -10.84 22.93 0.22
CA HIS A 164 -11.44 24.15 -0.27
C HIS A 164 -12.96 24.16 -0.02
N GLU A 165 -13.55 25.33 0.07
CA GLU A 165 -14.99 25.49 0.37
C GLU A 165 -15.92 24.98 -0.74
N SER A 166 -15.44 24.96 -1.99
CA SER A 166 -16.18 24.47 -3.16
C SER A 166 -16.33 22.94 -3.18
N GLN A 167 -15.55 22.21 -2.38
CA GLN A 167 -15.57 20.76 -2.38
C GLN A 167 -16.85 20.20 -1.76
N GLN A 168 -17.31 19.08 -2.29
CA GLN A 168 -18.47 18.37 -1.76
C GLN A 168 -18.25 18.00 -0.30
N LYS A 169 -19.21 18.34 0.54
CA LYS A 169 -19.24 17.94 1.95
C LYS A 169 -20.24 16.79 2.12
N PRO A 170 -19.93 15.80 2.97
CA PRO A 170 -20.89 14.76 3.33
C PRO A 170 -22.20 15.41 3.83
N LEU A 171 -23.31 14.94 3.33
CA LEU A 171 -24.62 15.36 3.83
C LEU A 171 -24.79 14.85 5.27
N LYS A 172 -25.49 15.61 6.09
CA LYS A 172 -25.80 15.17 7.46
C LYS A 172 -26.62 13.86 7.42
N PRO A 173 -26.39 12.91 8.32
CA PRO A 173 -27.24 11.73 8.42
C PRO A 173 -28.72 12.13 8.52
N GLY A 174 -29.57 11.49 7.72
CA GLY A 174 -31.01 11.79 7.68
C GLY A 174 -31.41 12.96 6.80
N SER A 175 -30.47 13.60 6.07
CA SER A 175 -30.78 14.72 5.15
C SER A 175 -31.11 14.28 3.70
N ALA A 176 -31.31 12.98 3.48
CA ALA A 176 -31.69 12.46 2.15
C ALA A 176 -33.03 13.06 1.71
N ALA A 177 -33.01 13.82 0.60
CA ALA A 177 -34.21 14.46 0.06
C ALA A 177 -35.05 13.51 -0.85
N GLN A 178 -34.47 12.41 -1.31
CA GLN A 178 -35.13 11.42 -2.15
C GLN A 178 -34.88 10.00 -1.60
N ARG A 179 -35.88 9.15 -1.74
CA ARG A 179 -35.70 7.71 -1.45
C ARG A 179 -34.84 7.07 -2.51
N LEU A 180 -33.97 6.14 -2.09
CA LEU A 180 -33.07 5.42 -3.01
C LEU A 180 -33.86 4.64 -4.06
N ALA A 181 -34.98 4.03 -3.67
CA ALA A 181 -35.87 3.30 -4.58
C ALA A 181 -36.44 4.19 -5.69
N ASP A 182 -36.83 5.42 -5.34
CA ASP A 182 -37.36 6.38 -6.32
C ASP A 182 -36.26 6.84 -7.30
N ALA A 183 -35.05 7.06 -6.78
CA ALA A 183 -33.89 7.44 -7.59
C ALA A 183 -33.43 6.33 -8.56
N LEU A 184 -33.60 5.05 -8.15
CA LEU A 184 -33.22 3.87 -8.95
C LEU A 184 -34.39 3.32 -9.78
N GLY A 185 -35.60 3.89 -9.67
CA GLY A 185 -36.80 3.37 -10.35
C GLY A 185 -37.20 1.95 -9.89
N THR A 186 -36.88 1.61 -8.64
CA THR A 186 -37.15 0.29 -8.05
C THR A 186 -38.21 0.38 -6.94
N ARG A 187 -38.71 -0.77 -6.50
CA ARG A 187 -39.67 -0.82 -5.38
C ARG A 187 -38.98 -1.33 -4.12
N GLU A 188 -39.15 -0.61 -3.02
CA GLU A 188 -38.67 -1.07 -1.70
C GLU A 188 -39.42 -2.31 -1.24
N ILE A 189 -38.67 -3.32 -0.78
CA ILE A 189 -39.21 -4.49 -0.11
C ILE A 189 -38.81 -4.36 1.35
N SER A 190 -39.82 -4.36 2.25
CA SER A 190 -39.58 -4.26 3.70
C SER A 190 -38.84 -5.50 4.19
N SER A 191 -37.72 -5.33 4.92
CA SER A 191 -37.01 -6.43 5.60
C SER A 191 -37.79 -6.98 6.78
N GLY A 192 -38.80 -6.26 7.27
CA GLY A 192 -39.51 -6.57 8.50
C GLY A 192 -38.83 -6.11 9.79
N ASP A 193 -37.60 -5.61 9.68
CA ASP A 193 -36.84 -5.10 10.84
C ASP A 193 -37.28 -3.69 11.22
N LYS A 194 -37.44 -3.42 12.50
CA LYS A 194 -37.66 -2.06 13.00
C LYS A 194 -36.31 -1.32 13.03
N ALA A 195 -36.21 -0.19 12.36
CA ALA A 195 -35.07 0.69 12.50
C ALA A 195 -34.83 1.03 13.96
N PRO A 196 -33.57 1.01 14.46
CA PRO A 196 -33.29 1.49 15.81
C PRO A 196 -33.69 2.95 15.91
N GLY A 197 -34.51 3.29 16.90
CA GLY A 197 -34.95 4.66 17.14
C GLY A 197 -33.77 5.61 17.36
N PRO A 198 -33.96 6.93 17.17
CA PRO A 198 -32.89 7.90 17.37
C PRO A 198 -32.35 7.73 18.81
N ARG A 199 -31.02 7.56 18.91
CA ARG A 199 -30.35 7.55 20.22
C ARG A 199 -30.55 8.95 20.81
N GLY A 200 -31.27 9.01 21.92
CA GLY A 200 -31.50 10.23 22.66
C GLY A 200 -30.15 10.88 23.03
N SER A 201 -30.10 12.16 22.84
CA SER A 201 -29.03 13.10 23.20
C SER A 201 -28.68 13.06 24.67
#